data_b69d417584588cb5433b6cd5862e226c
#
_entry.id   b69d417584588cb5433b6cd5862e226c
#
_cell.length_a   1.000
_cell.length_b   1.000
_cell.length_c   1.000
_cell.angle_alpha   90.00
_cell.angle_beta   90.00
_cell.angle_gamma   90.00
#
_symmetry.space_group_name_H-M   'P 1'
#
loop_
_entity.id
_entity.type
_entity.pdbx_description
1 polymer ?
#
loop_
_entity_poly.entity_id
_entity_poly.type
_entity_poly.pdbx_seq_one_letter_code
_entity_poly.pdbx_strand_id
1 'polypeptide(L)'
;MVEKVIPGVAFIACDIRNREDLEAQFPKDVDGVVHMAAITSVLQSKKDPAGVYRTNLDGTSTLLELSRLNGVQTFHMASSNAVFGSTLAPDQLQGVEVDRKFTEAMPLYPLTPYGATKAAAEMLGAAYSDSYGLIFGALRLTNVYGTNMGGKDSIVPRIMRSILNSSTIEIYGDGLQWRDYIFIDDVVSAFSLALKDSWNGPTIIGSGVSYSVLDLIAAVERSTGKEVSVRHVESKGGEMRGVRVDIGLARSRGFNPVFSIEDGLANVYRDFVEREGR
;
A
#
# COMPACT_ATOMS: atom_id res chain seq x y z
N MET A 1 2.83 -10.38 19.87
CA MET A 1 3.38 -9.07 19.45
C MET A 1 4.80 -9.02 19.98
N VAL A 2 5.82 -8.99 19.11
CA VAL A 2 7.22 -8.92 19.57
C VAL A 2 7.54 -7.44 19.68
N GLU A 3 7.69 -6.95 20.91
CA GLU A 3 8.27 -5.63 21.17
C GLU A 3 9.72 -5.64 20.68
N LYS A 4 9.92 -5.17 19.45
CA LYS A 4 11.26 -4.86 19.00
C LYS A 4 11.58 -3.46 19.55
N VAL A 5 12.25 -3.39 20.69
CA VAL A 5 12.70 -2.13 21.25
C VAL A 5 13.67 -1.48 20.26
N ILE A 6 13.25 -0.37 19.68
CA ILE A 6 14.11 0.45 18.83
C ILE A 6 14.73 1.51 19.74
N PRO A 7 16.05 1.58 19.88
CA PRO A 7 16.70 2.58 20.73
C PRO A 7 16.26 4.00 20.36
N GLY A 8 15.88 4.80 21.36
CA GLY A 8 15.45 6.18 21.16
C GLY A 8 13.99 6.34 20.69
N VAL A 9 13.23 5.24 20.55
CA VAL A 9 11.81 5.27 20.18
C VAL A 9 10.96 4.84 21.37
N ALA A 10 10.03 5.70 21.81
CA ALA A 10 9.02 5.34 22.80
C ALA A 10 7.94 4.47 22.12
N PHE A 11 7.58 3.36 22.77
CA PHE A 11 6.53 2.47 22.29
C PHE A 11 5.28 2.60 23.16
N ILE A 12 4.14 2.87 22.53
CA ILE A 12 2.83 2.96 23.18
C ILE A 12 1.92 1.91 22.53
N ALA A 13 1.49 0.92 23.31
CA ALA A 13 0.53 -0.09 22.84
C ALA A 13 -0.89 0.47 22.94
N CYS A 14 -1.47 0.84 21.78
CA CYS A 14 -2.82 1.38 21.70
C CYS A 14 -3.54 0.84 20.46
N ASP A 15 -4.82 0.54 20.60
CA ASP A 15 -5.70 0.20 19.48
C ASP A 15 -6.36 1.48 18.95
N ILE A 16 -6.10 1.82 17.69
CA ILE A 16 -6.67 3.05 17.09
C ILE A 16 -8.20 3.07 17.03
N ARG A 17 -8.86 1.92 17.25
CA ARG A 17 -10.33 1.82 17.36
C ARG A 17 -10.86 2.25 18.74
N ASN A 18 -9.99 2.30 19.74
CA ASN A 18 -10.32 2.74 21.08
C ASN A 18 -10.00 4.23 21.24
N ARG A 19 -11.02 5.04 21.04
CA ARG A 19 -10.88 6.50 21.09
C ARG A 19 -10.38 6.99 22.46
N GLU A 20 -10.90 6.45 23.54
CA GLU A 20 -10.53 6.86 24.90
C GLU A 20 -9.05 6.58 25.19
N ASP A 21 -8.56 5.40 24.79
CA ASP A 21 -7.15 5.04 24.90
C ASP A 21 -6.25 5.96 24.04
N LEU A 22 -6.68 6.25 22.80
CA LEU A 22 -5.94 7.17 21.94
C LEU A 22 -5.85 8.57 22.55
N GLU A 23 -6.95 9.11 23.07
CA GLU A 23 -7.00 10.42 23.70
C GLU A 23 -6.10 10.47 24.94
N ALA A 24 -6.11 9.42 25.76
CA ALA A 24 -5.30 9.34 26.97
C ALA A 24 -3.79 9.18 26.68
N GLN A 25 -3.43 8.52 25.60
CA GLN A 25 -2.05 8.15 25.29
C GLN A 25 -1.44 8.92 24.11
N PHE A 26 -2.20 9.84 23.48
CA PHE A 26 -1.67 10.62 22.36
C PHE A 26 -0.48 11.47 22.85
N PRO A 27 0.70 11.34 22.21
CA PRO A 27 1.88 12.04 22.66
C PRO A 27 1.70 13.56 22.55
N LYS A 28 2.22 14.30 23.50
CA LYS A 28 2.32 15.76 23.44
C LYS A 28 3.58 16.16 22.66
N ASP A 29 3.57 17.36 22.12
CA ASP A 29 4.72 17.95 21.41
C ASP A 29 5.16 17.12 20.19
N VAL A 30 4.18 16.68 19.40
CA VAL A 30 4.40 15.92 18.16
C VAL A 30 4.31 16.88 16.97
N ASP A 31 5.39 16.97 16.18
CA ASP A 31 5.46 17.82 14.99
C ASP A 31 4.70 17.21 13.80
N GLY A 32 4.71 15.87 13.69
CA GLY A 32 4.11 15.17 12.57
C GLY A 32 3.66 13.75 12.90
N VAL A 33 2.67 13.29 12.16
CA VAL A 33 2.11 11.93 12.26
C VAL A 33 2.32 11.19 10.94
N VAL A 34 2.84 9.95 11.03
CA VAL A 34 2.84 8.98 9.93
C VAL A 34 1.86 7.87 10.27
N HIS A 35 0.70 7.88 9.61
CA HIS A 35 -0.38 6.94 9.86
C HIS A 35 -0.31 5.72 8.94
N MET A 36 0.22 4.61 9.47
CA MET A 36 0.37 3.33 8.77
C MET A 36 -0.68 2.29 9.20
N ALA A 37 -1.32 2.48 10.34
CA ALA A 37 -2.23 1.50 10.92
C ALA A 37 -3.48 1.33 10.06
N ALA A 38 -3.71 0.13 9.53
CA ALA A 38 -4.87 -0.20 8.73
C ALA A 38 -5.05 -1.71 8.57
N ILE A 39 -6.29 -2.14 8.34
CA ILE A 39 -6.58 -3.45 7.75
C ILE A 39 -6.45 -3.32 6.24
N THR A 40 -5.44 -3.97 5.64
CA THR A 40 -5.08 -3.80 4.22
C THR A 40 -5.57 -4.93 3.30
N SER A 41 -6.10 -6.02 3.87
CA SER A 41 -6.57 -7.16 3.08
C SER A 41 -7.90 -6.84 2.39
N VAL A 42 -7.89 -6.83 1.05
CA VAL A 42 -9.10 -6.69 0.23
C VAL A 42 -10.08 -7.84 0.51
N LEU A 43 -9.58 -9.08 0.66
CA LEU A 43 -10.43 -10.24 0.96
C LEU A 43 -11.08 -10.12 2.33
N GLN A 44 -10.33 -9.66 3.35
CA GLN A 44 -10.89 -9.41 4.68
C GLN A 44 -11.94 -8.31 4.63
N SER A 45 -11.71 -7.25 3.84
CA SER A 45 -12.69 -6.15 3.71
C SER A 45 -14.03 -6.59 3.11
N LYS A 46 -14.02 -7.63 2.27
CA LYS A 46 -15.28 -8.23 1.75
C LYS A 46 -15.97 -9.12 2.78
N LYS A 47 -15.21 -9.75 3.70
CA LYS A 47 -15.76 -10.63 4.76
C LYS A 47 -16.26 -9.83 5.97
N ASP A 48 -15.53 -8.82 6.39
CA ASP A 48 -15.84 -7.95 7.53
C ASP A 48 -15.67 -6.46 7.17
N PRO A 49 -16.58 -5.90 6.37
CA PRO A 49 -16.50 -4.49 5.97
C PRO A 49 -16.63 -3.54 7.18
N ALA A 50 -17.42 -3.90 8.20
CA ALA A 50 -17.61 -3.08 9.38
C ALA A 50 -16.34 -2.98 10.24
N GLY A 51 -15.61 -4.07 10.42
CA GLY A 51 -14.33 -4.07 11.13
C GLY A 51 -13.27 -3.24 10.40
N VAL A 52 -13.24 -3.34 9.06
CA VAL A 52 -12.33 -2.53 8.23
C VAL A 52 -12.71 -1.04 8.30
N TYR A 53 -13.99 -0.70 8.27
CA TYR A 53 -14.47 0.67 8.43
C TYR A 53 -14.01 1.25 9.79
N ARG A 54 -14.30 0.55 10.89
CA ARG A 54 -13.90 1.02 12.25
C ARG A 54 -12.40 1.25 12.37
N THR A 55 -11.59 0.39 11.79
CA THR A 55 -10.13 0.55 11.86
C THR A 55 -9.64 1.66 10.93
N ASN A 56 -10.02 1.60 9.65
CA ASN A 56 -9.39 2.43 8.63
C ASN A 56 -9.98 3.83 8.55
N LEU A 57 -11.25 4.02 8.91
CA LEU A 57 -11.90 5.34 8.82
C LEU A 57 -12.12 5.96 10.20
N ASP A 58 -12.78 5.28 11.15
CA ASP A 58 -13.02 5.86 12.47
C ASP A 58 -11.69 6.09 13.21
N GLY A 59 -10.76 5.11 13.15
CA GLY A 59 -9.42 5.27 13.72
C GLY A 59 -8.65 6.43 13.10
N THR A 60 -8.70 6.58 11.77
CA THR A 60 -8.07 7.72 11.07
C THR A 60 -8.73 9.04 11.46
N SER A 61 -10.07 9.08 11.55
CA SER A 61 -10.82 10.28 11.97
C SER A 61 -10.41 10.73 13.38
N THR A 62 -10.29 9.79 14.32
CA THR A 62 -9.84 10.08 15.69
C THR A 62 -8.42 10.64 15.69
N LEU A 63 -7.49 10.04 14.94
CA LEU A 63 -6.11 10.51 14.85
C LEU A 63 -6.00 11.91 14.22
N LEU A 64 -6.79 12.21 13.18
CA LEU A 64 -6.86 13.54 12.58
C LEU A 64 -7.34 14.59 13.58
N GLU A 65 -8.39 14.26 14.34
CA GLU A 65 -8.91 15.20 15.36
C GLU A 65 -7.92 15.40 16.50
N LEU A 66 -7.28 14.34 16.99
CA LEU A 66 -6.24 14.46 18.02
C LEU A 66 -5.04 15.25 17.51
N SER A 67 -4.64 15.06 16.25
CA SER A 67 -3.58 15.84 15.62
C SER A 67 -3.92 17.35 15.62
N ARG A 68 -5.14 17.68 15.19
CA ARG A 68 -5.63 19.07 15.19
C ARG A 68 -5.64 19.68 16.59
N LEU A 69 -6.20 18.97 17.59
CA LEU A 69 -6.32 19.44 18.97
C LEU A 69 -4.97 19.63 19.66
N ASN A 70 -3.97 18.86 19.28
CA ASN A 70 -2.61 18.93 19.84
C ASN A 70 -1.63 19.75 18.98
N GLY A 71 -2.11 20.48 17.98
CA GLY A 71 -1.27 21.39 17.19
C GLY A 71 -0.25 20.69 16.27
N VAL A 72 -0.50 19.42 15.91
CA VAL A 72 0.34 18.68 14.94
C VAL A 72 0.31 19.40 13.59
N GLN A 73 1.47 19.62 13.00
CA GLN A 73 1.59 20.39 11.76
C GLN A 73 1.40 19.55 10.52
N THR A 74 1.89 18.30 10.52
CA THR A 74 1.85 17.43 9.34
C THR A 74 1.24 16.07 9.67
N PHE A 75 0.39 15.58 8.77
CA PHE A 75 -0.21 14.24 8.87
C PHE A 75 -0.08 13.53 7.53
N HIS A 76 0.73 12.48 7.48
CA HIS A 76 0.93 11.68 6.29
C HIS A 76 0.36 10.29 6.48
N MET A 77 -0.52 9.86 5.57
CA MET A 77 -1.13 8.52 5.66
C MET A 77 -0.70 7.60 4.52
N ALA A 78 -0.56 6.32 4.83
CA ALA A 78 -0.49 5.28 3.83
C ALA A 78 -1.88 5.07 3.21
N SER A 79 -2.08 5.64 2.02
CA SER A 79 -3.22 5.37 1.17
C SER A 79 -2.88 4.24 0.18
N SER A 80 -3.67 4.05 -0.85
CA SER A 80 -3.52 2.94 -1.79
C SER A 80 -4.02 3.32 -3.18
N ASN A 81 -3.47 2.72 -4.23
CA ASN A 81 -4.04 2.77 -5.56
C ASN A 81 -5.45 2.13 -5.65
N ALA A 82 -5.88 1.38 -4.64
CA ALA A 82 -7.25 0.85 -4.54
C ALA A 82 -8.34 1.92 -4.48
N VAL A 83 -8.00 3.18 -4.19
CA VAL A 83 -8.91 4.32 -4.20
C VAL A 83 -9.41 4.64 -5.62
N PHE A 84 -8.62 4.35 -6.65
CA PHE A 84 -9.01 4.59 -8.03
C PHE A 84 -10.07 3.61 -8.50
N GLY A 85 -10.00 2.34 -8.08
CA GLY A 85 -10.92 1.28 -8.49
C GLY A 85 -11.08 1.21 -10.00
N SER A 86 -12.31 1.29 -10.49
CA SER A 86 -12.60 1.47 -11.91
C SER A 86 -12.80 2.95 -12.20
N THR A 87 -11.84 3.56 -12.89
CA THR A 87 -11.98 4.96 -13.32
C THR A 87 -12.93 5.14 -14.49
N LEU A 88 -13.45 4.05 -15.03
CA LEU A 88 -14.45 4.03 -16.09
C LEU A 88 -15.74 3.41 -15.56
N ALA A 89 -16.87 3.96 -15.96
CA ALA A 89 -18.16 3.33 -15.72
C ALA A 89 -18.21 1.95 -16.40
N PRO A 90 -18.99 0.98 -15.87
CA PRO A 90 -19.03 -0.38 -16.40
C PRO A 90 -19.35 -0.48 -17.91
N ASP A 91 -20.13 0.46 -18.42
CA ASP A 91 -20.46 0.59 -19.85
C ASP A 91 -19.27 1.10 -20.69
N GLN A 92 -18.33 1.81 -20.09
CA GLN A 92 -17.11 2.32 -20.74
C GLN A 92 -15.95 1.31 -20.71
N LEU A 93 -16.08 0.20 -19.99
CA LEU A 93 -15.06 -0.84 -19.86
C LEU A 93 -15.10 -1.87 -21.02
N GLN A 94 -16.16 -1.87 -21.83
CA GLN A 94 -16.30 -2.83 -22.94
C GLN A 94 -15.40 -2.42 -24.11
N GLY A 95 -14.33 -3.19 -24.32
CA GLY A 95 -13.48 -3.11 -25.52
C GLY A 95 -12.39 -2.06 -25.50
N VAL A 96 -12.17 -1.35 -24.41
CA VAL A 96 -11.08 -0.39 -24.30
C VAL A 96 -9.88 -1.05 -23.60
N GLU A 97 -8.83 -1.33 -24.35
CA GLU A 97 -7.50 -1.53 -23.80
C GLU A 97 -7.05 -0.19 -23.20
N VAL A 98 -7.20 -0.06 -21.87
CA VAL A 98 -6.87 1.21 -21.20
C VAL A 98 -5.36 1.23 -20.96
N ASP A 99 -4.60 1.70 -21.94
CA ASP A 99 -3.18 2.09 -21.74
C ASP A 99 -3.07 3.41 -20.95
N ARG A 100 -4.07 3.69 -20.11
CA ARG A 100 -4.16 4.91 -19.33
C ARG A 100 -3.46 4.73 -17.99
N LYS A 101 -2.49 5.59 -17.71
CA LYS A 101 -1.85 5.65 -16.40
C LYS A 101 -2.75 6.38 -15.41
N PHE A 102 -2.87 5.85 -14.18
CA PHE A 102 -3.51 6.55 -13.09
C PHE A 102 -2.66 7.75 -12.68
N THR A 103 -3.31 8.89 -12.52
CA THR A 103 -2.73 10.14 -12.00
C THR A 103 -3.52 10.59 -10.77
N GLU A 104 -2.93 11.47 -9.96
CA GLU A 104 -3.58 12.00 -8.75
C GLU A 104 -4.87 12.76 -9.05
N ALA A 105 -4.97 13.36 -10.23
CA ALA A 105 -6.14 14.13 -10.67
C ALA A 105 -7.35 13.28 -11.06
N MET A 106 -7.20 11.96 -11.16
CA MET A 106 -8.32 11.09 -11.51
C MET A 106 -9.34 10.98 -10.38
N PRO A 107 -10.64 10.86 -10.71
CA PRO A 107 -11.68 10.67 -9.71
C PRO A 107 -11.48 9.34 -8.97
N LEU A 108 -11.86 9.33 -7.69
CA LEU A 108 -11.85 8.14 -6.86
C LEU A 108 -13.13 7.34 -7.09
N TYR A 109 -12.98 6.07 -7.48
CA TYR A 109 -14.10 5.15 -7.70
C TYR A 109 -13.79 3.75 -7.15
N PRO A 110 -13.60 3.62 -5.82
CA PRO A 110 -13.15 2.37 -5.21
C PRO A 110 -14.16 1.23 -5.40
N LEU A 111 -13.66 0.04 -5.77
CA LEU A 111 -14.47 -1.17 -6.00
C LEU A 111 -14.59 -2.09 -4.79
N THR A 112 -13.92 -1.77 -3.70
CA THR A 112 -13.87 -2.61 -2.50
C THR A 112 -14.09 -1.79 -1.23
N PRO A 113 -14.62 -2.40 -0.14
CA PRO A 113 -14.72 -1.70 1.14
C PRO A 113 -13.38 -1.14 1.62
N TYR A 114 -12.29 -1.86 1.42
CA TYR A 114 -10.94 -1.36 1.71
C TYR A 114 -10.61 -0.08 0.95
N GLY A 115 -10.77 -0.09 -0.38
CA GLY A 115 -10.52 1.10 -1.20
C GLY A 115 -11.42 2.27 -0.81
N ALA A 116 -12.70 2.00 -0.50
CA ALA A 116 -13.65 3.00 -0.06
C ALA A 116 -13.24 3.66 1.27
N THR A 117 -12.75 2.88 2.25
CA THR A 117 -12.27 3.45 3.52
C THR A 117 -11.03 4.31 3.33
N LYS A 118 -10.12 3.94 2.42
CA LYS A 118 -8.94 4.77 2.11
C LYS A 118 -9.33 6.07 1.39
N ALA A 119 -10.24 6.00 0.42
CA ALA A 119 -10.75 7.19 -0.28
C ALA A 119 -11.46 8.15 0.69
N ALA A 120 -12.33 7.63 1.56
CA ALA A 120 -13.03 8.44 2.56
C ALA A 120 -12.04 9.10 3.55
N ALA A 121 -11.00 8.39 3.97
CA ALA A 121 -9.94 8.94 4.83
C ALA A 121 -9.14 10.05 4.13
N GLU A 122 -8.84 9.92 2.83
CA GLU A 122 -8.22 10.98 2.05
C GLU A 122 -9.09 12.24 1.97
N MET A 123 -10.38 12.07 1.70
CA MET A 123 -11.34 13.18 1.63
C MET A 123 -11.46 13.90 2.98
N LEU A 124 -11.50 13.14 4.08
CA LEU A 124 -11.55 13.69 5.43
C LEU A 124 -10.26 14.47 5.74
N GLY A 125 -9.10 13.89 5.47
CA GLY A 125 -7.82 14.57 5.68
C GLY A 125 -7.66 15.85 4.85
N ALA A 126 -8.12 15.85 3.59
CA ALA A 126 -8.15 17.04 2.75
C ALA A 126 -9.04 18.14 3.36
N ALA A 127 -10.20 17.78 3.93
CA ALA A 127 -11.07 18.72 4.61
C ALA A 127 -10.41 19.31 5.88
N TYR A 128 -9.64 18.50 6.62
CA TYR A 128 -8.86 19.00 7.76
C TYR A 128 -7.74 19.93 7.33
N SER A 129 -7.11 19.64 6.19
CA SER A 129 -6.09 20.53 5.60
C SER A 129 -6.68 21.89 5.26
N ASP A 130 -7.81 21.91 4.56
CA ASP A 130 -8.47 23.15 4.13
C ASP A 130 -9.04 23.95 5.31
N SER A 131 -9.71 23.28 6.24
CA SER A 131 -10.44 23.93 7.33
C SER A 131 -9.56 24.36 8.51
N TYR A 132 -8.46 23.63 8.76
CA TYR A 132 -7.67 23.82 9.98
C TYR A 132 -6.18 24.02 9.73
N GLY A 133 -5.73 24.03 8.46
CA GLY A 133 -4.34 24.25 8.11
C GLY A 133 -3.40 23.07 8.39
N LEU A 134 -3.94 21.88 8.72
CA LEU A 134 -3.15 20.66 8.87
C LEU A 134 -2.57 20.26 7.51
N ILE A 135 -1.25 20.19 7.38
CA ILE A 135 -0.63 19.67 6.14
C ILE A 135 -0.93 18.18 6.05
N PHE A 136 -1.77 17.81 5.09
CA PHE A 136 -2.22 16.42 4.93
C PHE A 136 -1.70 15.80 3.64
N GLY A 137 -0.86 14.77 3.76
CA GLY A 137 -0.34 14.00 2.65
C GLY A 137 -0.93 12.58 2.59
N ALA A 138 -1.53 12.21 1.46
CA ALA A 138 -2.00 10.84 1.21
C ALA A 138 -1.08 10.14 0.20
N LEU A 139 -0.21 9.23 0.67
CA LEU A 139 0.67 8.49 -0.20
C LEU A 139 -0.08 7.27 -0.74
N ARG A 140 -0.50 7.35 -2.01
CA ARG A 140 -1.23 6.27 -2.72
C ARG A 140 -0.27 5.20 -3.19
N LEU A 141 -0.02 4.23 -2.31
CA LEU A 141 0.94 3.17 -2.56
C LEU A 141 0.43 2.19 -3.63
N THR A 142 1.33 1.75 -4.50
CA THR A 142 1.09 0.63 -5.42
C THR A 142 1.26 -0.71 -4.69
N ASN A 143 1.71 -1.78 -5.37
CA ASN A 143 1.88 -3.08 -4.71
C ASN A 143 3.23 -3.13 -3.98
N VAL A 144 3.19 -2.79 -2.70
CA VAL A 144 4.38 -2.80 -1.85
C VAL A 144 4.82 -4.24 -1.58
N TYR A 145 6.10 -4.51 -1.81
CA TYR A 145 6.75 -5.75 -1.45
C TYR A 145 8.10 -5.47 -0.74
N GLY A 146 8.60 -6.44 0.02
CA GLY A 146 9.84 -6.24 0.77
C GLY A 146 10.13 -7.36 1.75
N THR A 147 11.11 -7.15 2.60
CA THR A 147 11.46 -8.08 3.68
C THR A 147 10.36 -8.12 4.77
N ASN A 148 10.40 -9.11 5.64
CA ASN A 148 9.44 -9.31 6.74
C ASN A 148 7.99 -9.57 6.32
N MET A 149 7.75 -10.02 5.09
CA MET A 149 6.38 -10.25 4.60
C MET A 149 5.93 -11.73 4.58
N GLY A 150 6.63 -12.61 5.33
CA GLY A 150 6.30 -14.03 5.40
C GLY A 150 4.84 -14.33 5.78
N GLY A 151 4.24 -13.52 6.66
CA GLY A 151 2.83 -13.63 7.05
C GLY A 151 1.81 -13.04 6.07
N LYS A 152 2.23 -12.43 4.96
CA LYS A 152 1.34 -11.83 3.96
C LYS A 152 0.86 -12.86 2.93
N ASP A 153 -0.37 -12.69 2.45
CA ASP A 153 -0.96 -13.50 1.37
C ASP A 153 -1.09 -12.68 0.07
N SER A 154 0.00 -12.01 -0.34
CA SER A 154 0.11 -11.36 -1.63
C SER A 154 1.00 -12.18 -2.57
N ILE A 155 1.06 -11.79 -3.86
CA ILE A 155 1.70 -12.62 -4.89
C ILE A 155 3.18 -12.89 -4.62
N VAL A 156 3.97 -11.88 -4.23
CA VAL A 156 5.42 -12.06 -3.98
C VAL A 156 5.69 -13.06 -2.86
N PRO A 157 5.15 -12.93 -1.63
CA PRO A 157 5.38 -13.94 -0.59
C PRO A 157 4.81 -15.32 -0.94
N ARG A 158 3.72 -15.40 -1.73
CA ARG A 158 3.22 -16.69 -2.22
C ARG A 158 4.22 -17.38 -3.14
N ILE A 159 4.85 -16.65 -4.05
CA ILE A 159 5.91 -17.18 -4.93
C ILE A 159 7.11 -17.63 -4.08
N MET A 160 7.57 -16.81 -3.12
CA MET A 160 8.71 -17.16 -2.28
C MET A 160 8.46 -18.45 -1.48
N ARG A 161 7.28 -18.58 -0.86
CA ARG A 161 6.90 -19.82 -0.17
C ARG A 161 6.81 -21.02 -1.12
N SER A 162 6.31 -20.83 -2.34
CA SER A 162 6.22 -21.93 -3.31
C SER A 162 7.60 -22.46 -3.70
N ILE A 163 8.59 -21.59 -3.86
CA ILE A 163 9.97 -21.98 -4.13
C ILE A 163 10.53 -22.78 -2.95
N LEU A 164 10.40 -22.28 -1.72
CA LEU A 164 10.94 -22.93 -0.53
C LEU A 164 10.29 -24.29 -0.26
N ASN A 165 9.00 -24.42 -0.53
CA ASN A 165 8.22 -25.64 -0.28
C ASN A 165 8.11 -26.56 -1.51
N SER A 166 8.77 -26.23 -2.62
CA SER A 166 8.66 -26.96 -3.91
C SER A 166 7.19 -27.19 -4.31
N SER A 167 6.34 -26.18 -4.12
CA SER A 167 4.91 -26.26 -4.39
C SER A 167 4.52 -25.42 -5.61
N THR A 168 3.38 -25.77 -6.22
CA THR A 168 2.84 -25.07 -7.39
C THR A 168 2.01 -23.86 -6.97
N ILE A 169 2.24 -22.70 -7.57
CA ILE A 169 1.42 -21.50 -7.38
C ILE A 169 0.29 -21.45 -8.41
N GLU A 170 -0.91 -21.09 -7.95
CA GLU A 170 -2.05 -20.85 -8.83
C GLU A 170 -2.05 -19.42 -9.37
N ILE A 171 -2.17 -19.30 -10.69
CA ILE A 171 -2.33 -18.04 -11.41
C ILE A 171 -3.76 -17.97 -11.92
N TYR A 172 -4.51 -16.94 -11.54
CA TYR A 172 -5.85 -16.70 -12.04
C TYR A 172 -5.81 -16.12 -13.46
N GLY A 173 -6.54 -16.76 -14.39
CA GLY A 173 -6.59 -16.36 -15.79
C GLY A 173 -5.28 -16.63 -16.55
N ASP A 174 -4.95 -15.73 -17.49
CA ASP A 174 -3.79 -15.85 -18.37
C ASP A 174 -2.46 -15.35 -17.76
N GLY A 175 -2.50 -14.71 -16.59
CA GLY A 175 -1.32 -14.14 -15.94
C GLY A 175 -0.84 -12.82 -16.55
N LEU A 176 -1.59 -12.25 -17.50
CA LEU A 176 -1.23 -10.99 -18.18
C LEU A 176 -1.77 -9.75 -17.47
N GLN A 177 -2.41 -9.88 -16.30
CA GLN A 177 -2.81 -8.73 -15.48
C GLN A 177 -1.59 -7.99 -14.93
N TRP A 178 -1.53 -6.67 -15.15
CA TRP A 178 -0.39 -5.84 -14.80
C TRP A 178 -0.56 -5.15 -13.46
N ARG A 179 0.56 -5.00 -12.74
CA ARG A 179 0.66 -4.21 -11.50
C ARG A 179 2.00 -3.49 -11.45
N ASP A 180 2.01 -2.32 -10.84
CA ASP A 180 3.24 -1.66 -10.41
C ASP A 180 3.63 -2.24 -9.05
N TYR A 181 4.89 -2.65 -8.92
CA TYR A 181 5.47 -3.19 -7.68
C TYR A 181 6.55 -2.24 -7.18
N ILE A 182 6.48 -1.86 -5.92
CA ILE A 182 7.46 -0.97 -5.29
C ILE A 182 8.10 -1.63 -4.07
N PHE A 183 9.43 -1.53 -3.96
CA PHE A 183 10.15 -2.08 -2.82
C PHE A 183 9.94 -1.23 -1.57
N ILE A 184 9.91 -1.88 -0.41
CA ILE A 184 9.57 -1.23 0.87
C ILE A 184 10.50 -0.06 1.21
N ASP A 185 11.80 -0.16 0.90
CA ASP A 185 12.77 0.89 1.24
C ASP A 185 12.54 2.17 0.39
N ASP A 186 12.06 2.04 -0.84
CA ASP A 186 11.61 3.18 -1.64
C ASP A 186 10.36 3.83 -1.01
N VAL A 187 9.44 3.04 -0.45
CA VAL A 187 8.28 3.57 0.27
C VAL A 187 8.71 4.33 1.53
N VAL A 188 9.68 3.80 2.29
CA VAL A 188 10.25 4.49 3.45
C VAL A 188 10.89 5.81 3.04
N SER A 189 11.64 5.82 1.93
CA SER A 189 12.21 7.04 1.35
C SER A 189 11.13 8.07 0.99
N ALA A 190 10.03 7.64 0.37
CA ALA A 190 8.92 8.53 0.03
C ALA A 190 8.28 9.17 1.27
N PHE A 191 8.03 8.40 2.34
CA PHE A 191 7.50 8.96 3.60
C PHE A 191 8.49 9.91 4.27
N SER A 192 9.78 9.61 4.22
CA SER A 192 10.83 10.48 4.77
C SER A 192 10.86 11.83 4.05
N LEU A 193 10.77 11.82 2.72
CA LEU A 193 10.67 13.04 1.91
C LEU A 193 9.37 13.80 2.20
N ALA A 194 8.24 13.09 2.25
CA ALA A 194 6.94 13.71 2.52
C ALA A 194 6.91 14.46 3.86
N LEU A 195 7.49 13.85 4.91
CA LEU A 195 7.64 14.51 6.21
C LEU A 195 8.56 15.72 6.15
N LYS A 196 9.75 15.54 5.57
CA LYS A 196 10.77 16.59 5.48
C LYS A 196 10.28 17.81 4.71
N ASP A 197 9.65 17.58 3.56
CA ASP A 197 9.26 18.63 2.62
C ASP A 197 7.77 18.99 2.70
N SER A 198 7.08 18.50 3.74
CA SER A 198 5.68 18.81 4.07
C SER A 198 4.75 18.63 2.86
N TRP A 199 4.77 17.44 2.26
CA TRP A 199 3.93 17.17 1.09
C TRP A 199 2.45 17.26 1.41
N ASN A 200 1.74 18.10 0.71
CA ASN A 200 0.29 18.26 0.85
C ASN A 200 -0.45 17.62 -0.32
N GLY A 201 -1.61 17.01 -0.03
CA GLY A 201 -2.46 16.34 -1.00
C GLY A 201 -2.01 14.91 -1.36
N PRO A 202 -2.74 14.27 -2.29
CA PRO A 202 -2.44 12.93 -2.73
C PRO A 202 -1.16 12.87 -3.57
N THR A 203 -0.41 11.78 -3.43
CA THR A 203 0.78 11.49 -4.24
C THR A 203 0.86 9.99 -4.49
N ILE A 204 0.97 9.59 -5.75
CA ILE A 204 1.15 8.19 -6.13
C ILE A 204 2.60 7.79 -5.89
N ILE A 205 2.80 6.72 -5.12
CA ILE A 205 4.09 6.13 -4.82
C ILE A 205 4.16 4.74 -5.42
N GLY A 206 4.97 4.60 -6.45
CA GLY A 206 5.18 3.38 -7.22
C GLY A 206 6.56 3.39 -7.88
N SER A 207 6.91 2.30 -8.56
CA SER A 207 8.14 2.22 -9.35
C SER A 207 8.02 2.97 -10.68
N GLY A 208 6.79 3.18 -11.16
CA GLY A 208 6.50 3.71 -12.50
C GLY A 208 6.64 2.66 -13.61
N VAL A 209 6.95 1.40 -13.25
CA VAL A 209 7.06 0.26 -14.16
C VAL A 209 6.03 -0.79 -13.78
N SER A 210 5.27 -1.26 -14.77
CA SER A 210 4.25 -2.29 -14.55
C SER A 210 4.73 -3.63 -15.09
N TYR A 211 4.51 -4.67 -14.31
CA TYR A 211 4.83 -6.06 -14.63
C TYR A 211 3.54 -6.89 -14.66
N SER A 212 3.42 -7.76 -15.64
CA SER A 212 2.42 -8.82 -15.58
C SER A 212 2.78 -9.85 -14.49
N VAL A 213 1.85 -10.73 -14.14
CA VAL A 213 2.15 -11.83 -13.21
C VAL A 213 3.22 -12.73 -13.79
N LEU A 214 3.20 -12.97 -15.11
CA LEU A 214 4.23 -13.78 -15.79
C LEU A 214 5.59 -13.07 -15.80
N ASP A 215 5.64 -11.74 -16.03
CA ASP A 215 6.89 -10.98 -15.96
C ASP A 215 7.48 -11.00 -14.53
N LEU A 216 6.60 -10.90 -13.50
CA LEU A 216 7.03 -10.98 -12.11
C LEU A 216 7.63 -12.36 -11.80
N ILE A 217 7.02 -13.44 -12.26
CA ILE A 217 7.55 -14.81 -12.10
C ILE A 217 8.91 -14.93 -12.78
N ALA A 218 9.02 -14.49 -14.02
CA ALA A 218 10.29 -14.51 -14.75
C ALA A 218 11.38 -13.67 -14.02
N ALA A 219 11.00 -12.52 -13.42
CA ALA A 219 11.92 -11.72 -12.60
C ALA A 219 12.36 -12.47 -11.33
N VAL A 220 11.45 -13.19 -10.67
CA VAL A 220 11.79 -14.04 -9.52
C VAL A 220 12.78 -15.14 -9.93
N GLU A 221 12.53 -15.84 -11.04
CA GLU A 221 13.43 -16.90 -11.53
C GLU A 221 14.83 -16.35 -11.85
N ARG A 222 14.90 -15.19 -12.51
CA ARG A 222 16.19 -14.52 -12.78
C ARG A 222 16.94 -14.12 -11.51
N SER A 223 16.21 -13.55 -10.52
CA SER A 223 16.84 -13.01 -9.31
C SER A 223 17.20 -14.08 -8.28
N THR A 224 16.53 -15.25 -8.30
CA THR A 224 16.75 -16.33 -7.32
C THR A 224 17.49 -17.54 -7.89
N GLY A 225 17.53 -17.69 -9.22
CA GLY A 225 18.03 -18.90 -9.89
C GLY A 225 17.14 -20.14 -9.65
N LYS A 226 15.90 -19.95 -9.20
CA LYS A 226 14.93 -21.02 -8.87
C LYS A 226 13.77 -20.98 -9.83
N GLU A 227 13.37 -22.14 -10.31
CA GLU A 227 12.17 -22.32 -11.11
C GLU A 227 10.89 -22.18 -10.27
N VAL A 228 9.86 -21.53 -10.82
CA VAL A 228 8.55 -21.34 -10.18
C VAL A 228 7.53 -22.24 -10.89
N SER A 229 7.06 -23.28 -10.21
CA SER A 229 6.00 -24.13 -10.74
C SER A 229 4.66 -23.39 -10.71
N VAL A 230 4.00 -23.26 -11.86
CA VAL A 230 2.74 -22.53 -12.00
C VAL A 230 1.63 -23.41 -12.54
N ARG A 231 0.39 -23.14 -12.10
CA ARG A 231 -0.83 -23.72 -12.67
C ARG A 231 -1.84 -22.60 -12.92
N HIS A 232 -2.35 -22.51 -14.12
CA HIS A 232 -3.43 -21.59 -14.45
C HIS A 232 -4.77 -22.14 -13.96
N VAL A 233 -5.55 -21.28 -13.33
CA VAL A 233 -6.92 -21.57 -12.86
C VAL A 233 -7.88 -20.52 -13.41
N GLU A 234 -9.16 -20.81 -13.42
CA GLU A 234 -10.19 -19.92 -13.94
C GLU A 234 -10.14 -18.55 -13.24
N SER A 235 -10.27 -17.47 -14.02
CA SER A 235 -10.22 -16.12 -13.49
C SER A 235 -11.44 -15.83 -12.60
N LYS A 236 -11.22 -15.23 -11.45
CA LYS A 236 -12.30 -14.69 -10.64
C LYS A 236 -12.78 -13.41 -11.30
N GLY A 237 -13.97 -13.43 -11.88
CA GLY A 237 -14.55 -12.29 -12.58
C GLY A 237 -14.50 -10.98 -11.74
N GLY A 238 -14.31 -9.84 -12.41
CA GLY A 238 -14.27 -8.51 -11.79
C GLY A 238 -12.87 -8.02 -11.39
N GLU A 239 -11.81 -8.71 -11.77
CA GLU A 239 -10.43 -8.20 -11.61
C GLU A 239 -10.10 -7.19 -12.72
N MET A 240 -9.51 -6.06 -12.35
CA MET A 240 -8.96 -5.11 -13.32
C MET A 240 -7.77 -5.75 -14.04
N ARG A 241 -7.75 -5.70 -15.37
CA ARG A 241 -6.65 -6.22 -16.20
C ARG A 241 -5.32 -5.55 -15.94
N GLY A 242 -5.32 -4.26 -15.58
CA GLY A 242 -4.06 -3.57 -15.37
C GLY A 242 -4.18 -2.34 -14.49
N VAL A 243 -3.11 -2.07 -13.74
CA VAL A 243 -2.90 -0.82 -13.02
C VAL A 243 -1.54 -0.30 -13.44
N ARG A 244 -1.53 0.72 -14.29
CA ARG A 244 -0.34 1.53 -14.58
C ARG A 244 -0.48 2.85 -13.86
N VAL A 245 0.61 3.36 -13.33
CA VAL A 245 0.62 4.62 -12.58
C VAL A 245 1.59 5.62 -13.21
N ASP A 246 1.26 6.89 -13.08
CA ASP A 246 2.19 7.98 -13.34
C ASP A 246 2.73 8.46 -11.99
N ILE A 247 4.04 8.44 -11.83
CA ILE A 247 4.73 8.93 -10.63
C ILE A 247 5.39 10.30 -10.86
N GLY A 248 4.95 11.03 -11.89
CA GLY A 248 5.51 12.34 -12.27
C GLY A 248 5.44 13.36 -11.14
N LEU A 249 4.32 13.40 -10.40
CA LEU A 249 4.19 14.28 -9.24
C LEU A 249 5.18 13.91 -8.12
N ALA A 250 5.32 12.64 -7.79
CA ALA A 250 6.29 12.19 -6.79
C ALA A 250 7.72 12.55 -7.20
N ARG A 251 8.07 12.35 -8.49
CA ARG A 251 9.37 12.74 -9.03
C ARG A 251 9.62 14.26 -8.95
N SER A 252 8.64 15.08 -9.26
CA SER A 252 8.76 16.55 -9.13
C SER A 252 8.97 16.99 -7.68
N ARG A 253 8.59 16.13 -6.70
CA ARG A 253 8.81 16.30 -5.27
C ARG A 253 10.11 15.64 -4.77
N GLY A 254 10.99 15.22 -5.68
CA GLY A 254 12.29 14.63 -5.36
C GLY A 254 12.31 13.13 -5.12
N PHE A 255 11.17 12.43 -5.22
CA PHE A 255 11.12 10.98 -5.06
C PHE A 255 11.59 10.27 -6.33
N ASN A 256 12.59 9.40 -6.20
CA ASN A 256 13.06 8.53 -7.26
C ASN A 256 13.24 7.12 -6.69
N PRO A 257 12.43 6.14 -7.10
CA PRO A 257 12.62 4.76 -6.69
C PRO A 257 13.97 4.24 -7.22
N VAL A 258 14.75 3.59 -6.36
CA VAL A 258 16.12 3.16 -6.68
C VAL A 258 16.24 1.65 -6.84
N PHE A 259 15.30 0.88 -6.29
CA PHE A 259 15.34 -0.57 -6.39
C PHE A 259 14.76 -1.07 -7.71
N SER A 260 15.55 -1.85 -8.46
CA SER A 260 15.01 -2.66 -9.54
C SER A 260 14.11 -3.78 -8.97
N ILE A 261 13.23 -4.33 -9.80
CA ILE A 261 12.39 -5.45 -9.37
C ILE A 261 13.25 -6.66 -9.00
N GLU A 262 14.31 -6.91 -9.74
CA GLU A 262 15.26 -8.02 -9.50
C GLU A 262 16.00 -7.85 -8.17
N ASP A 263 16.53 -6.66 -7.88
CA ASP A 263 17.25 -6.39 -6.61
C ASP A 263 16.32 -6.56 -5.41
N GLY A 264 15.11 -6.01 -5.50
CA GLY A 264 14.10 -6.14 -4.47
C GLY A 264 13.69 -7.59 -4.23
N LEU A 265 13.45 -8.37 -5.30
CA LEU A 265 13.09 -9.79 -5.20
C LEU A 265 14.23 -10.65 -4.63
N ALA A 266 15.48 -10.36 -4.99
CA ALA A 266 16.65 -11.04 -4.42
C ALA A 266 16.74 -10.79 -2.89
N ASN A 267 16.48 -9.55 -2.45
CA ASN A 267 16.45 -9.23 -1.02
C ASN A 267 15.32 -9.97 -0.28
N VAL A 268 14.13 -10.02 -0.87
CA VAL A 268 12.99 -10.76 -0.30
C VAL A 268 13.30 -12.26 -0.21
N TYR A 269 13.86 -12.86 -1.26
CA TYR A 269 14.21 -14.27 -1.25
C TYR A 269 15.21 -14.61 -0.15
N ARG A 270 16.24 -13.77 0.04
CA ARG A 270 17.23 -13.93 1.12
C ARG A 270 16.56 -13.89 2.50
N ASP A 271 15.68 -12.91 2.74
CA ASP A 271 14.91 -12.81 4.00
C ASP A 271 14.05 -14.06 4.26
N PHE A 272 13.42 -14.61 3.22
CA PHE A 272 12.63 -15.83 3.33
C PHE A 272 13.50 -17.07 3.66
N VAL A 273 14.64 -17.22 2.99
CA VAL A 273 15.58 -18.34 3.27
C VAL A 273 16.09 -18.25 4.71
N GLU A 274 16.45 -17.08 5.18
CA GLU A 274 16.95 -16.87 6.55
C GLU A 274 15.91 -17.14 7.63
N ARG A 275 14.63 -16.86 7.36
CA ARG A 275 13.56 -16.96 8.36
C ARG A 275 12.78 -18.26 8.32
N GLU A 276 12.48 -18.77 7.12
CA GLU A 276 11.60 -19.93 6.91
C GLU A 276 12.40 -21.16 6.47
N GLY A 277 13.66 -21.00 6.05
CA GLY A 277 14.57 -22.09 5.68
C GLY A 277 15.24 -22.79 6.86
N ARG A 278 14.76 -22.58 8.09
CA ARG A 278 15.26 -23.20 9.32
C ARG A 278 14.41 -24.37 9.77
#